data_c7fd09db0658b402465ce92bfd7ff4fb
#
_entry.id   c7fd09db0658b402465ce92bfd7ff4fb
#
_cell.length_a   1.000
_cell.length_b   1.000
_cell.length_c   1.000
_cell.angle_alpha   90.00
_cell.angle_beta   90.00
_cell.angle_gamma   90.00
#
_symmetry.space_group_name_H-M   'P 1'
#
loop_
_entity.id
_entity.type
_entity.pdbx_description
1 polymer ?
#
loop_
_entity_poly.entity_id
_entity_poly.type
_entity_poly.pdbx_seq_one_letter_code
_entity_poly.pdbx_strand_id
1 'polypeptide(L)'
;RKCTTAHISMAGQWLKSRGHLDNISDNMLTGAINFFNGKSNLVKNHLNNIYEPVPVTQRAYKSARVPTMVVGDENYGEGSSREHAAMEPRFLGVKVVLVRSFARIHETNLKKQGMLGLTFADKSDYDKILENDVFDFVDIDSFSPNKQLKLIVRHADGTEDTIFCDHTYNEVQINWFKAGSALNLIRSNN
;
A
#
# COMPACT_ATOMS: atom_id res chain seq x y z
N ARG A 1 -4.87 14.53 3.74
CA ARG A 1 -6.22 14.13 4.21
C ARG A 1 -6.12 12.79 4.93
N LYS A 2 -6.85 12.64 6.05
CA LYS A 2 -6.87 11.38 6.82
C LYS A 2 -7.49 10.25 6.00
N CYS A 3 -6.91 9.06 6.06
CA CYS A 3 -7.45 7.83 5.47
C CYS A 3 -7.67 6.81 6.59
N THR A 4 -8.92 6.61 6.99
CA THR A 4 -9.28 5.67 8.06
C THR A 4 -9.38 4.24 7.52
N THR A 5 -9.43 3.26 8.41
CA THR A 5 -9.68 1.87 8.04
C THR A 5 -11.02 1.70 7.31
N ALA A 6 -12.03 2.53 7.62
CA ALA A 6 -13.30 2.55 6.90
C ALA A 6 -13.17 3.06 5.46
N HIS A 7 -12.23 3.94 5.17
CA HIS A 7 -11.92 4.37 3.80
C HIS A 7 -11.18 3.29 3.01
N ILE A 8 -10.35 2.48 3.69
CA ILE A 8 -9.57 1.41 3.05
C ILE A 8 -10.45 0.17 2.84
N SER A 9 -11.25 -0.18 3.85
CA SER A 9 -12.14 -1.34 3.83
C SER A 9 -13.45 -0.97 4.51
N MET A 10 -14.47 -0.65 3.71
CA MET A 10 -15.78 -0.24 4.22
C MET A 10 -16.49 -1.37 4.95
N ALA A 11 -17.27 -1.03 5.98
CA ALA A 11 -18.18 -1.94 6.68
C ALA A 11 -19.54 -2.02 5.97
N GLY A 12 -20.59 -2.38 6.69
CA GLY A 12 -21.96 -2.44 6.16
C GLY A 12 -22.18 -3.65 5.26
N GLN A 13 -22.62 -3.43 4.03
CA GLN A 13 -22.94 -4.51 3.10
C GLN A 13 -21.79 -5.51 2.86
N TRP A 14 -20.56 -5.10 3.04
CA TRP A 14 -19.37 -5.94 2.86
C TRP A 14 -19.14 -6.91 4.00
N LEU A 15 -19.80 -6.75 5.16
CA LEU A 15 -19.64 -7.64 6.32
C LEU A 15 -20.03 -9.08 6.02
N LYS A 16 -21.02 -9.30 5.17
CA LYS A 16 -21.44 -10.65 4.74
C LYS A 16 -20.40 -11.39 3.89
N SER A 17 -19.44 -10.66 3.29
CA SER A 17 -18.32 -11.23 2.52
C SER A 17 -17.03 -11.37 3.33
N ARG A 18 -17.07 -11.13 4.65
CA ARG A 18 -15.89 -11.12 5.53
C ARG A 18 -15.07 -12.41 5.48
N GLY A 19 -15.73 -13.56 5.31
CA GLY A 19 -15.07 -14.86 5.21
C GLY A 19 -14.52 -15.21 3.83
N HIS A 20 -14.75 -14.39 2.82
CA HIS A 20 -14.35 -14.63 1.43
C HIS A 20 -13.48 -13.49 0.92
N LEU A 21 -12.15 -13.68 0.99
CA LEU A 21 -11.17 -12.62 0.73
C LEU A 21 -11.27 -12.04 -0.69
N ASP A 22 -11.51 -12.85 -1.70
CA ASP A 22 -11.66 -12.39 -3.08
C ASP A 22 -12.85 -11.42 -3.22
N ASN A 23 -14.03 -11.80 -2.72
CA ASN A 23 -15.22 -10.96 -2.79
C ASN A 23 -15.08 -9.67 -1.99
N ILE A 24 -14.55 -9.74 -0.75
CA ILE A 24 -14.40 -8.56 0.09
C ILE A 24 -13.33 -7.61 -0.45
N SER A 25 -12.37 -8.11 -1.23
CA SER A 25 -11.32 -7.29 -1.81
C SER A 25 -11.85 -6.30 -2.87
N ASP A 26 -13.02 -6.50 -3.42
CA ASP A 26 -13.72 -5.51 -4.26
C ASP A 26 -14.09 -4.24 -3.49
N ASN A 27 -13.92 -4.24 -2.17
CA ASN A 27 -14.12 -3.10 -1.28
C ASN A 27 -12.84 -2.24 -1.09
N MET A 28 -11.70 -2.64 -1.64
CA MET A 28 -10.43 -1.97 -1.39
C MET A 28 -10.45 -0.51 -1.82
N LEU A 29 -10.20 0.39 -0.87
CA LEU A 29 -10.08 1.84 -1.08
C LEU A 29 -11.28 2.52 -1.74
N THR A 30 -12.45 1.87 -1.79
CA THR A 30 -13.65 2.44 -2.42
C THR A 30 -14.16 3.69 -1.70
N GLY A 31 -13.87 3.84 -0.41
CA GLY A 31 -14.20 5.03 0.38
C GLY A 31 -13.10 6.09 0.39
N ALA A 32 -11.92 5.81 -0.13
CA ALA A 32 -10.81 6.75 -0.16
C ALA A 32 -10.98 7.79 -1.29
N ILE A 33 -10.50 9.01 -1.02
CA ILE A 33 -10.54 10.10 -2.00
C ILE A 33 -9.19 10.17 -2.70
N ASN A 34 -9.20 10.10 -4.02
CA ASN A 34 -8.00 10.27 -4.83
C ASN A 34 -7.54 11.75 -4.76
N PHE A 35 -6.30 11.95 -4.35
CA PHE A 35 -5.70 13.27 -4.22
C PHE A 35 -5.70 14.06 -5.54
N PHE A 36 -5.48 13.40 -6.66
CA PHE A 36 -5.32 14.06 -7.97
C PHE A 36 -6.63 14.51 -8.61
N ASN A 37 -7.75 13.82 -8.36
CA ASN A 37 -9.03 14.16 -8.98
C ASN A 37 -10.13 14.53 -7.97
N GLY A 38 -9.89 14.36 -6.67
CA GLY A 38 -10.86 14.65 -5.61
C GLY A 38 -12.06 13.71 -5.55
N LYS A 39 -12.06 12.61 -6.31
CA LYS A 39 -13.15 11.65 -6.38
C LYS A 39 -12.85 10.39 -5.57
N SER A 40 -13.90 9.75 -5.06
CA SER A 40 -13.78 8.45 -4.41
C SER A 40 -13.86 7.33 -5.45
N ASN A 41 -13.18 6.22 -5.18
CA ASN A 41 -13.21 5.00 -6.00
C ASN A 41 -12.96 5.25 -7.50
N LEU A 42 -12.07 6.18 -7.81
CA LEU A 42 -11.71 6.48 -9.20
C LEU A 42 -10.23 6.80 -9.32
N VAL A 43 -9.49 5.91 -9.99
CA VAL A 43 -8.06 6.03 -10.22
C VAL A 43 -7.72 5.76 -11.68
N LYS A 44 -6.59 6.30 -12.13
CA LYS A 44 -6.10 6.07 -13.48
C LYS A 44 -5.45 4.70 -13.59
N ASN A 45 -5.93 3.89 -14.52
CA ASN A 45 -5.27 2.66 -14.92
C ASN A 45 -4.15 2.99 -15.93
N HIS A 46 -2.90 2.83 -15.53
CA HIS A 46 -1.75 3.16 -16.39
C HIS A 46 -1.55 2.20 -17.57
N LEU A 47 -2.25 1.04 -17.56
CA LEU A 47 -2.19 0.09 -18.68
C LEU A 47 -2.97 0.58 -19.89
N ASN A 48 -4.06 1.33 -19.67
CA ASN A 48 -4.97 1.80 -20.73
C ASN A 48 -5.29 3.30 -20.68
N ASN A 49 -4.75 4.03 -19.69
CA ASN A 49 -5.01 5.46 -19.44
C ASN A 49 -6.47 5.83 -19.18
N ILE A 50 -7.29 4.89 -18.72
CA ILE A 50 -8.71 5.09 -18.39
C ILE A 50 -8.87 5.19 -16.88
N TYR A 51 -9.79 6.06 -16.42
CA TYR A 51 -10.17 6.13 -15.01
C TYR A 51 -11.21 5.08 -14.69
N GLU A 52 -10.94 4.25 -13.70
CA GLU A 52 -11.76 3.11 -13.30
C GLU A 52 -11.84 3.00 -11.77
N PRO A 53 -12.81 2.24 -11.22
CA PRO A 53 -12.83 1.91 -9.81
C PRO A 53 -11.51 1.28 -9.34
N VAL A 54 -11.12 1.57 -8.09
CA VAL A 54 -9.84 1.11 -7.53
C VAL A 54 -9.69 -0.42 -7.59
N PRO A 55 -10.67 -1.23 -7.16
CA PRO A 55 -10.51 -2.69 -7.23
C PRO A 55 -10.40 -3.21 -8.66
N VAL A 56 -11.14 -2.64 -9.60
CA VAL A 56 -11.08 -3.01 -11.03
C VAL A 56 -9.67 -2.74 -11.58
N THR A 57 -9.15 -1.55 -11.34
CA THR A 57 -7.80 -1.15 -11.76
C THR A 57 -6.75 -2.07 -11.15
N GLN A 58 -6.86 -2.36 -9.87
CA GLN A 58 -5.89 -3.19 -9.16
C GLN A 58 -5.93 -4.64 -9.62
N ARG A 59 -7.12 -5.19 -9.94
CA ARG A 59 -7.24 -6.52 -10.55
C ARG A 59 -6.59 -6.58 -11.93
N ALA A 60 -6.70 -5.53 -12.72
CA ALA A 60 -6.01 -5.43 -14.01
C ALA A 60 -4.48 -5.47 -13.84
N TYR A 61 -3.93 -4.73 -12.88
CA TYR A 61 -2.50 -4.77 -12.55
C TYR A 61 -2.07 -6.16 -12.06
N LYS A 62 -2.85 -6.79 -11.20
CA LYS A 62 -2.55 -8.14 -10.71
C LYS A 62 -2.50 -9.15 -11.86
N SER A 63 -3.45 -9.10 -12.79
CA SER A 63 -3.48 -9.96 -13.98
C SER A 63 -2.30 -9.73 -14.90
N ALA A 64 -1.85 -8.48 -15.03
CA ALA A 64 -0.67 -8.11 -15.80
C ALA A 64 0.65 -8.35 -15.04
N ARG A 65 0.60 -8.82 -13.78
CA ARG A 65 1.74 -9.02 -12.88
C ARG A 65 2.55 -7.74 -12.64
N VAL A 66 1.87 -6.61 -12.58
CA VAL A 66 2.45 -5.31 -12.25
C VAL A 66 2.28 -5.03 -10.77
N PRO A 67 3.35 -4.97 -9.98
CA PRO A 67 3.26 -4.59 -8.57
C PRO A 67 2.89 -3.11 -8.44
N THR A 68 2.15 -2.78 -7.39
CA THR A 68 1.66 -1.43 -7.17
C THR A 68 1.98 -0.93 -5.77
N MET A 69 1.92 0.38 -5.60
CA MET A 69 2.12 1.08 -4.35
C MET A 69 0.93 2.00 -4.06
N VAL A 70 0.50 2.04 -2.82
CA VAL A 70 -0.46 3.03 -2.32
C VAL A 70 0.32 4.14 -1.63
N VAL A 71 0.01 5.39 -1.99
CA VAL A 71 0.58 6.57 -1.35
C VAL A 71 -0.52 7.28 -0.56
N GLY A 72 -0.27 7.53 0.70
CA GLY A 72 -1.24 8.15 1.60
C GLY A 72 -0.66 9.32 2.40
N ASP A 73 -1.54 10.01 3.09
CA ASP A 73 -1.23 11.17 3.92
C ASP A 73 -1.04 10.76 5.39
N GLU A 74 -1.37 11.62 6.33
CA GLU A 74 -1.17 11.39 7.75
C GLU A 74 -2.20 10.45 8.38
N ASN A 75 -1.78 9.72 9.43
CA ASN A 75 -2.61 8.79 10.20
C ASN A 75 -3.33 7.74 9.34
N TYR A 76 -2.64 7.23 8.33
CA TYR A 76 -3.17 6.21 7.44
C TYR A 76 -3.56 4.95 8.23
N GLY A 77 -4.81 4.52 8.08
CA GLY A 77 -5.37 3.37 8.78
C GLY A 77 -5.93 3.67 10.17
N GLU A 78 -6.15 4.95 10.51
CA GLU A 78 -6.78 5.36 11.77
C GLU A 78 -8.19 4.76 11.90
N GLY A 79 -8.62 4.48 13.14
CA GLY A 79 -9.94 3.95 13.45
C GLY A 79 -9.89 2.51 13.96
N SER A 80 -10.94 1.74 13.66
CA SER A 80 -11.05 0.36 14.10
C SER A 80 -9.93 -0.52 13.56
N SER A 81 -9.45 -1.44 14.38
CA SER A 81 -8.44 -2.43 14.02
C SER A 81 -9.03 -3.47 13.06
N ARG A 82 -8.96 -3.22 11.75
CA ARG A 82 -9.48 -4.10 10.69
C ARG A 82 -8.35 -4.73 9.91
N GLU A 83 -8.13 -6.02 10.11
CA GLU A 83 -7.12 -6.77 9.36
C GLU A 83 -7.40 -6.77 7.85
N HIS A 84 -8.67 -6.78 7.45
CA HIS A 84 -9.07 -6.72 6.04
C HIS A 84 -8.54 -5.47 5.33
N ALA A 85 -8.36 -4.36 6.04
CA ALA A 85 -7.73 -3.16 5.47
C ALA A 85 -6.27 -3.37 5.05
N ALA A 86 -5.61 -4.40 5.57
CA ALA A 86 -4.29 -4.83 5.13
C ALA A 86 -4.36 -6.04 4.18
N MET A 87 -5.28 -6.96 4.41
CA MET A 87 -5.42 -8.18 3.61
C MET A 87 -5.92 -7.92 2.20
N GLU A 88 -6.87 -7.00 2.02
CA GLU A 88 -7.45 -6.69 0.71
C GLU A 88 -6.41 -6.11 -0.27
N PRO A 89 -5.64 -5.07 0.09
CA PRO A 89 -4.58 -4.57 -0.77
C PRO A 89 -3.55 -5.66 -1.12
N ARG A 90 -3.14 -6.46 -0.13
CA ARG A 90 -2.21 -7.55 -0.36
C ARG A 90 -2.75 -8.57 -1.36
N PHE A 91 -3.98 -9.00 -1.19
CA PHE A 91 -4.65 -9.95 -2.09
C PHE A 91 -4.68 -9.43 -3.52
N LEU A 92 -4.95 -8.15 -3.72
CA LEU A 92 -5.00 -7.51 -5.03
C LEU A 92 -3.62 -7.11 -5.59
N GLY A 93 -2.53 -7.45 -4.91
CA GLY A 93 -1.18 -7.28 -5.44
C GLY A 93 -0.48 -5.96 -5.09
N VAL A 94 -1.01 -5.20 -4.15
CA VAL A 94 -0.30 -4.05 -3.59
C VAL A 94 0.89 -4.54 -2.76
N LYS A 95 2.08 -4.04 -3.03
CA LYS A 95 3.33 -4.45 -2.36
C LYS A 95 3.80 -3.45 -1.32
N VAL A 96 3.53 -2.18 -1.52
CA VAL A 96 4.05 -1.09 -0.71
C VAL A 96 2.93 -0.12 -0.35
N VAL A 97 2.96 0.36 0.88
CA VAL A 97 2.16 1.50 1.35
C VAL A 97 3.13 2.55 1.89
N LEU A 98 3.22 3.69 1.23
CA LEU A 98 4.08 4.81 1.58
C LEU A 98 3.23 5.99 2.00
N VAL A 99 3.39 6.45 3.23
CA VAL A 99 2.54 7.49 3.83
C VAL A 99 3.36 8.51 4.63
N ARG A 100 2.74 9.64 4.96
CA ARG A 100 3.34 10.61 5.88
C ARG A 100 3.41 10.07 7.31
N SER A 101 2.38 9.38 7.75
CA SER A 101 2.39 8.64 9.03
C SER A 101 1.33 7.54 9.04
N PHE A 102 1.56 6.51 9.86
CA PHE A 102 0.63 5.40 10.07
C PHE A 102 -0.11 5.52 11.41
N ALA A 103 -1.35 5.01 11.42
CA ALA A 103 -1.93 4.51 12.64
C ALA A 103 -1.21 3.20 13.03
N ARG A 104 -0.79 3.09 14.28
CA ARG A 104 0.13 2.04 14.75
C ARG A 104 -0.35 0.61 14.47
N ILE A 105 -1.63 0.33 14.74
CA ILE A 105 -2.18 -1.02 14.56
C ILE A 105 -2.20 -1.40 13.08
N HIS A 106 -2.57 -0.47 12.22
CA HIS A 106 -2.62 -0.71 10.78
C HIS A 106 -1.23 -0.98 10.21
N GLU A 107 -0.22 -0.24 10.63
CA GLU A 107 1.18 -0.49 10.28
C GLU A 107 1.60 -1.92 10.64
N THR A 108 1.27 -2.38 11.85
CA THR A 108 1.56 -3.74 12.29
C THR A 108 0.85 -4.78 11.43
N ASN A 109 -0.40 -4.54 11.07
CA ASN A 109 -1.16 -5.44 10.21
C ASN A 109 -0.55 -5.55 8.80
N LEU A 110 -0.08 -4.44 8.23
CA LEU A 110 0.65 -4.46 6.95
C LEU A 110 1.92 -5.31 7.02
N LYS A 111 2.70 -5.18 8.10
CA LYS A 111 3.92 -5.97 8.32
C LYS A 111 3.62 -7.46 8.39
N LYS A 112 2.57 -7.85 9.12
CA LYS A 112 2.14 -9.26 9.22
C LYS A 112 1.73 -9.86 7.87
N GLN A 113 1.20 -9.05 6.98
CA GLN A 113 0.82 -9.48 5.63
C GLN A 113 2.01 -9.57 4.67
N GLY A 114 3.22 -9.25 5.11
CA GLY A 114 4.41 -9.26 4.26
C GLY A 114 4.47 -8.08 3.29
N MET A 115 3.72 -7.03 3.54
CA MET A 115 3.78 -5.78 2.79
C MET A 115 4.85 -4.86 3.34
N LEU A 116 5.31 -3.92 2.51
CA LEU A 116 6.27 -2.91 2.91
C LEU A 116 5.52 -1.63 3.31
N GLY A 117 5.43 -1.38 4.62
CA GLY A 117 4.85 -0.16 5.19
C GLY A 117 5.94 0.85 5.51
N LEU A 118 5.95 1.96 4.79
CA LEU A 118 6.99 2.98 4.84
C LEU A 118 6.43 4.36 5.14
N THR A 119 7.25 5.21 5.71
CA THR A 119 6.94 6.64 5.89
C THR A 119 7.96 7.50 5.15
N PHE A 120 7.51 8.67 4.71
CA PHE A 120 8.44 9.67 4.16
C PHE A 120 9.40 10.15 5.25
N ALA A 121 10.70 10.08 5.00
CA ALA A 121 11.71 10.65 5.90
C ALA A 121 11.55 12.18 5.96
N ASP A 122 11.29 12.82 4.84
CA ASP A 122 10.85 14.20 4.72
C ASP A 122 9.38 14.22 4.27
N LYS A 123 8.49 14.67 5.13
CA LYS A 123 7.03 14.68 4.84
C LYS A 123 6.67 15.56 3.65
N SER A 124 7.49 16.56 3.31
CA SER A 124 7.29 17.42 2.13
C SER A 124 7.49 16.64 0.81
N ASP A 125 8.19 15.52 0.82
CA ASP A 125 8.37 14.68 -0.36
C ASP A 125 7.07 14.07 -0.88
N TYR A 126 6.03 14.03 -0.06
CA TYR A 126 4.69 13.65 -0.49
C TYR A 126 4.21 14.48 -1.69
N ASP A 127 4.54 15.76 -1.73
CA ASP A 127 4.14 16.68 -2.80
C ASP A 127 4.91 16.48 -4.12
N LYS A 128 6.01 15.73 -4.09
CA LYS A 128 6.79 15.38 -5.29
C LYS A 128 6.16 14.25 -6.11
N ILE A 129 5.21 13.50 -5.54
CA ILE A 129 4.57 12.38 -6.20
C ILE A 129 3.45 12.88 -7.09
N LEU A 130 3.46 12.43 -8.35
CA LEU A 130 2.50 12.78 -9.38
C LEU A 130 1.71 11.54 -9.84
N GLU A 131 0.57 11.75 -10.50
CA GLU A 131 -0.38 10.69 -10.87
C GLU A 131 0.23 9.61 -11.79
N ASN A 132 1.12 10.00 -12.68
CA ASN A 132 1.70 9.10 -13.69
C ASN A 132 3.08 8.56 -13.31
N ASP A 133 3.47 8.68 -12.05
CA ASP A 133 4.80 8.29 -11.60
C ASP A 133 4.98 6.78 -11.55
N VAL A 134 6.22 6.34 -11.77
CA VAL A 134 6.72 4.98 -11.58
C VAL A 134 7.77 4.99 -10.48
N PHE A 135 7.82 3.96 -9.67
CA PHE A 135 8.65 3.89 -8.47
C PHE A 135 9.63 2.72 -8.52
N ASP A 136 10.87 2.98 -8.05
CA ASP A 136 11.94 2.00 -7.99
C ASP A 136 12.65 2.05 -6.64
N PHE A 137 12.69 0.93 -5.91
CA PHE A 137 13.51 0.79 -4.72
C PHE A 137 14.88 0.23 -5.13
N VAL A 138 15.94 1.03 -4.91
CA VAL A 138 17.28 0.67 -5.41
C VAL A 138 18.10 -0.14 -4.43
N ASP A 139 17.70 -0.24 -3.17
CA ASP A 139 18.44 -0.89 -2.09
C ASP A 139 17.63 -1.85 -1.23
N ILE A 140 16.52 -2.38 -1.81
CA ILE A 140 15.62 -3.30 -1.09
C ILE A 140 16.32 -4.58 -0.62
N ASP A 141 17.35 -5.03 -1.34
CA ASP A 141 18.12 -6.23 -0.99
C ASP A 141 18.94 -6.06 0.30
N SER A 142 19.26 -4.82 0.66
CA SER A 142 19.96 -4.48 1.90
C SER A 142 19.02 -3.98 2.99
N PHE A 143 17.73 -4.29 2.89
CA PHE A 143 16.71 -3.94 3.87
C PHE A 143 17.07 -4.48 5.26
N SER A 144 17.27 -3.58 6.21
CA SER A 144 17.72 -3.90 7.57
C SER A 144 17.13 -2.91 8.58
N PRO A 145 17.07 -3.28 9.89
CA PRO A 145 16.59 -2.37 10.92
C PRO A 145 17.34 -1.04 10.92
N ASN A 146 16.62 0.05 11.17
CA ASN A 146 17.15 1.43 11.28
C ASN A 146 17.86 1.95 10.02
N LYS A 147 17.72 1.29 8.89
CA LYS A 147 18.27 1.74 7.61
C LYS A 147 17.18 2.25 6.71
N GLN A 148 17.27 3.51 6.28
CA GLN A 148 16.37 4.11 5.31
C GLN A 148 16.42 3.35 3.97
N LEU A 149 15.28 3.29 3.28
CA LEU A 149 15.20 2.80 1.92
C LEU A 149 15.20 3.99 0.95
N LYS A 150 15.92 3.83 -0.16
CA LYS A 150 16.00 4.83 -1.21
C LYS A 150 15.01 4.50 -2.32
N LEU A 151 14.14 5.45 -2.61
CA LEU A 151 13.12 5.35 -3.65
C LEU A 151 13.42 6.34 -4.77
N ILE A 152 13.50 5.86 -6.00
CA ILE A 152 13.55 6.69 -7.20
C ILE A 152 12.13 6.85 -7.73
N VAL A 153 11.68 8.10 -7.82
CA VAL A 153 10.39 8.46 -8.41
C VAL A 153 10.64 8.95 -9.83
N ARG A 154 10.13 8.24 -10.81
CA ARG A 154 10.28 8.57 -12.23
C ARG A 154 9.01 9.20 -12.75
N HIS A 155 9.12 10.45 -13.16
CA HIS A 155 8.00 11.23 -13.69
C HIS A 155 7.79 10.98 -15.18
N ALA A 156 6.56 11.20 -15.65
CA ALA A 156 6.19 10.99 -17.05
C ALA A 156 6.95 11.89 -18.05
N ASP A 157 7.49 13.03 -17.58
CA ASP A 157 8.30 13.95 -18.38
C ASP A 157 9.78 13.55 -18.52
N GLY A 158 10.16 12.40 -17.94
CA GLY A 158 11.53 11.88 -17.94
C GLY A 158 12.41 12.39 -16.80
N THR A 159 11.91 13.28 -15.96
CA THR A 159 12.63 13.71 -14.75
C THR A 159 12.50 12.71 -13.62
N GLU A 160 13.42 12.74 -12.66
CA GLU A 160 13.44 11.85 -11.49
C GLU A 160 13.61 12.65 -10.21
N ASP A 161 12.98 12.15 -9.13
CA ASP A 161 13.24 12.57 -7.76
C ASP A 161 13.71 11.40 -6.93
N THR A 162 14.59 11.66 -5.96
CA THR A 162 15.01 10.66 -4.97
C THR A 162 14.34 10.96 -3.64
N ILE A 163 13.64 9.96 -3.09
CA ILE A 163 12.95 10.06 -1.81
C ILE A 163 13.54 9.01 -0.86
N PHE A 164 13.83 9.41 0.37
CA PHE A 164 14.20 8.49 1.43
C PHE A 164 12.98 8.11 2.26
N CYS A 165 12.86 6.83 2.54
CA CYS A 165 11.75 6.25 3.29
C CYS A 165 12.26 5.69 4.62
N ASP A 166 11.58 6.04 5.70
CA ASP A 166 11.77 5.46 7.02
C ASP A 166 10.86 4.25 7.21
N HIS A 167 11.24 3.38 8.12
CA HIS A 167 10.43 2.25 8.54
C HIS A 167 10.71 1.90 10.00
N THR A 168 9.83 1.10 10.58
CA THR A 168 9.93 0.63 11.97
C THR A 168 10.11 -0.88 12.06
N TYR A 169 10.58 -1.53 10.99
CA TYR A 169 10.79 -2.99 10.93
C TYR A 169 11.96 -3.41 11.81
N ASN A 170 11.72 -4.43 12.65
CA ASN A 170 12.80 -5.19 13.29
C ASN A 170 13.19 -6.40 12.42
N GLU A 171 14.19 -7.18 12.83
CA GLU A 171 14.64 -8.33 12.03
C GLU A 171 13.56 -9.39 11.82
N VAL A 172 12.72 -9.66 12.81
CA VAL A 172 11.60 -10.61 12.70
C VAL A 172 10.60 -10.14 11.64
N GLN A 173 10.25 -8.87 11.66
CA GLN A 173 9.30 -8.28 10.70
C GLN A 173 9.87 -8.22 9.28
N ILE A 174 11.18 -7.97 9.14
CA ILE A 174 11.87 -8.06 7.85
C ILE A 174 11.80 -9.48 7.30
N ASN A 175 11.94 -10.50 8.15
CA ASN A 175 11.77 -11.89 7.75
C ASN A 175 10.34 -12.18 7.29
N TRP A 176 9.33 -11.58 7.91
CA TRP A 176 7.94 -11.66 7.40
C TRP A 176 7.82 -11.10 5.98
N PHE A 177 8.43 -9.98 5.72
CA PHE A 177 8.45 -9.38 4.39
C PHE A 177 9.14 -10.30 3.36
N LYS A 178 10.30 -10.83 3.68
CA LYS A 178 11.05 -11.76 2.80
C LYS A 178 10.30 -13.05 2.53
N ALA A 179 9.56 -13.58 3.51
CA ALA A 179 8.74 -14.78 3.36
C ALA A 179 7.38 -14.51 2.68
N GLY A 180 7.01 -13.24 2.49
CA GLY A 180 5.73 -12.82 1.95
C GLY A 180 4.61 -12.65 2.96
N SER A 181 4.73 -13.17 4.19
CA SER A 181 3.86 -12.89 5.35
C SER A 181 4.37 -13.61 6.60
N ALA A 182 3.88 -13.21 7.77
CA ALA A 182 4.16 -13.92 9.03
C ALA A 182 3.68 -15.38 8.98
N LEU A 183 2.52 -15.64 8.39
CA LEU A 183 1.97 -16.99 8.24
C LEU A 183 2.84 -17.87 7.34
N ASN A 184 3.35 -17.32 6.24
CA ASN A 184 4.24 -18.05 5.34
C ASN A 184 5.56 -18.43 6.02
N LEU A 185 6.11 -17.55 6.87
CA LEU A 185 7.31 -17.85 7.64
C LEU A 185 7.10 -19.03 8.59
N ILE A 186 5.97 -19.07 9.30
CA ILE A 186 5.61 -20.19 10.17
C ILE A 186 5.52 -21.49 9.37
N ARG A 187 4.89 -21.48 8.21
CA ARG A 187 4.74 -22.65 7.34
C ARG A 187 6.09 -23.16 6.79
N SER A 188 7.03 -22.27 6.53
CA SER A 188 8.34 -22.66 6.00
C SER A 188 9.27 -23.27 7.05
N ASN A 189 8.98 -23.05 8.34
CA ASN A 189 9.78 -23.55 9.47
C ASN A 189 9.24 -24.88 10.04
N ASN A 190 8.10 -25.40 9.52
CA ASN A 190 7.50 -26.70 9.84
C ASN A 190 7.68 -27.68 8.67
#